data_8cebf4695566c2b684c8ee3823641ccc
#
_entry.id   8cebf4695566c2b684c8ee3823641ccc
#
_cell.length_a   1.000
_cell.length_b   1.000
_cell.length_c   1.000
_cell.angle_alpha   90.00
_cell.angle_beta   90.00
_cell.angle_gamma   90.00
#
_symmetry.space_group_name_H-M   'P 1'
#
loop_
_entity.id
_entity.type
_entity.pdbx_description
1 polymer ?
#
loop_
_entity_poly.entity_id
_entity_poly.type
_entity_poly.pdbx_seq_one_letter_code
_entity_poly.pdbx_strand_id
1 'polypeptide(L)'
;SQQQFLFAGYPEHAEVMSAGAGEQLPLLFGNYEYRLSSLVRTTHVEAIDAVENLVENQDRGLVYLWGGSSAGKTHLLQAACAHTAASNRRPAYLPLSRAKDELDVEICDGLEDVDLLAIDDVHEISGEHDWEASLFALFNLMWDAGRPIVVSADRAPARLEFKLPDLRSRFAWGITFNLREMDDAQKLEVMQAHARDRGFDLPTETGQFLIERTPRDLGELCSYVARLDHASL
;
A
#
# COMPACT_ATOMS: atom_id res chain seq x y z
N SER A 1 20.86 -6.39 -17.56
CA SER A 1 21.40 -7.24 -16.48
C SER A 1 21.21 -6.67 -15.06
N GLN A 2 20.46 -5.57 -14.90
CA GLN A 2 20.15 -4.96 -13.56
C GLN A 2 18.76 -5.32 -13.03
N GLN A 3 17.93 -6.00 -13.80
CA GLN A 3 16.55 -6.33 -13.43
C GLN A 3 16.37 -7.55 -12.48
N GLN A 4 17.43 -8.25 -12.12
CA GLN A 4 17.32 -9.51 -11.32
C GLN A 4 17.45 -9.31 -9.80
N PHE A 5 17.74 -8.12 -9.28
CA PHE A 5 18.00 -7.90 -7.85
C PHE A 5 16.82 -7.33 -7.04
N LEU A 6 15.70 -6.98 -7.68
CA LEU A 6 14.52 -6.38 -7.02
C LEU A 6 13.65 -7.36 -6.22
N PHE A 7 13.98 -8.66 -6.22
CA PHE A 7 13.11 -9.72 -5.67
C PHE A 7 13.63 -10.41 -4.40
N ALA A 8 14.70 -9.95 -3.79
CA ALA A 8 15.26 -10.57 -2.59
C ALA A 8 14.44 -10.21 -1.33
N GLY A 9 13.28 -10.82 -1.17
CA GLY A 9 12.44 -10.68 0.01
C GLY A 9 10.96 -11.00 -0.21
N TYR A 10 10.56 -11.32 -1.42
CA TYR A 10 9.20 -11.76 -1.76
C TYR A 10 9.21 -13.20 -2.26
N PRO A 11 8.19 -14.03 -1.98
CA PRO A 11 8.13 -15.41 -2.48
C PRO A 11 8.12 -15.45 -4.01
N GLU A 12 8.78 -16.47 -4.57
CA GLU A 12 9.20 -16.63 -5.97
C GLU A 12 8.11 -16.80 -7.05
N HIS A 13 6.86 -16.40 -6.80
CA HIS A 13 5.76 -16.58 -7.77
C HIS A 13 4.98 -15.29 -8.02
N ALA A 14 5.65 -14.30 -8.63
CA ALA A 14 4.94 -13.24 -9.34
C ALA A 14 4.85 -13.63 -10.82
N GLU A 15 3.72 -14.12 -11.28
CA GLU A 15 3.45 -14.26 -12.71
C GLU A 15 3.39 -12.87 -13.35
N VAL A 16 4.39 -12.59 -14.19
CA VAL A 16 4.43 -11.41 -15.05
C VAL A 16 3.35 -11.60 -16.12
N MET A 17 2.23 -10.92 -16.01
CA MET A 17 1.27 -10.86 -17.11
C MET A 17 1.84 -9.99 -18.23
N SER A 18 2.20 -10.62 -19.34
CA SER A 18 2.70 -9.97 -20.55
C SER A 18 1.52 -9.39 -21.35
N ALA A 19 1.53 -8.09 -21.56
CA ALA A 19 0.73 -7.42 -22.57
C ALA A 19 1.63 -6.52 -23.43
N GLY A 20 1.46 -6.59 -24.75
CA GLY A 20 2.40 -6.27 -25.79
C GLY A 20 3.00 -4.85 -25.83
N ALA A 21 4.23 -4.84 -26.33
CA ALA A 21 5.00 -3.74 -26.94
C ALA A 21 5.00 -2.40 -26.17
N GLY A 22 5.60 -2.40 -25.01
CA GLY A 22 6.08 -1.30 -24.19
C GLY A 22 6.72 -1.97 -22.99
N GLU A 23 7.92 -1.62 -22.58
CA GLU A 23 8.57 -2.19 -21.42
C GLU A 23 7.62 -2.05 -20.21
N GLN A 24 7.04 -3.17 -19.80
CA GLN A 24 6.11 -3.20 -18.68
C GLN A 24 6.90 -3.10 -17.39
N LEU A 25 6.59 -2.07 -16.64
CA LEU A 25 7.00 -1.92 -15.25
C LEU A 25 6.49 -3.12 -14.44
N PRO A 26 7.33 -3.83 -13.71
CA PRO A 26 6.87 -4.88 -12.82
C PRO A 26 6.03 -4.22 -11.72
N LEU A 27 4.71 -4.35 -11.84
CA LEU A 27 3.80 -4.05 -10.75
C LEU A 27 4.16 -4.98 -9.60
N LEU A 28 4.75 -4.43 -8.54
CA LEU A 28 5.19 -5.18 -7.37
C LEU A 28 3.96 -5.61 -6.55
N PHE A 29 3.24 -6.60 -7.08
CA PHE A 29 2.28 -7.34 -6.29
C PHE A 29 3.01 -8.54 -5.70
N GLY A 30 3.38 -8.44 -4.43
CA GLY A 30 3.58 -9.64 -3.65
C GLY A 30 2.28 -10.43 -3.64
N ASN A 31 2.35 -11.75 -3.65
CA ASN A 31 1.21 -12.67 -3.47
C ASN A 31 0.64 -12.49 -2.04
N TYR A 32 0.20 -11.26 -1.72
CA TYR A 32 -0.46 -10.99 -0.47
C TYR A 32 -1.95 -11.18 -0.69
N GLU A 33 -2.51 -12.22 -0.09
CA GLU A 33 -3.95 -12.40 0.03
C GLU A 33 -4.52 -11.39 1.06
N TYR A 34 -4.25 -10.10 0.87
CA TYR A 34 -4.87 -9.05 1.66
C TYR A 34 -6.26 -8.80 1.09
N ARG A 35 -7.28 -9.08 1.89
CA ARG A 35 -8.65 -8.73 1.52
C ARG A 35 -9.09 -7.55 2.37
N LEU A 36 -9.71 -6.55 1.77
CA LEU A 36 -10.34 -5.46 2.54
C LEU A 36 -11.35 -6.03 3.55
N SER A 37 -12.07 -7.10 3.18
CA SER A 37 -13.04 -7.79 4.05
C SER A 37 -12.41 -8.48 5.26
N SER A 38 -11.13 -8.81 5.24
CA SER A 38 -10.39 -9.43 6.35
C SER A 38 -9.64 -8.43 7.22
N LEU A 39 -9.66 -7.15 6.87
CA LEU A 39 -9.14 -6.11 7.75
C LEU A 39 -9.94 -6.10 9.05
N VAL A 40 -9.20 -6.16 10.15
CA VAL A 40 -9.81 -6.10 11.49
C VAL A 40 -10.43 -4.72 11.68
N ARG A 41 -11.76 -4.66 11.72
CA ARG A 41 -12.55 -3.43 11.82
C ARG A 41 -12.70 -2.95 13.27
N THR A 42 -11.77 -3.25 14.15
CA THR A 42 -11.75 -2.72 15.53
C THR A 42 -11.08 -1.35 15.59
N THR A 43 -10.24 -1.05 14.61
CA THR A 43 -9.56 0.24 14.46
C THR A 43 -9.73 0.76 13.04
N HIS A 44 -9.72 2.08 12.88
CA HIS A 44 -9.71 2.75 11.55
C HIS A 44 -10.91 2.42 10.65
N VAL A 45 -12.07 2.06 11.23
CA VAL A 45 -13.29 1.69 10.49
C VAL A 45 -13.62 2.71 9.41
N GLU A 46 -13.62 4.00 9.74
CA GLU A 46 -13.96 5.08 8.81
C GLU A 46 -12.97 5.17 7.64
N ALA A 47 -11.68 4.93 7.89
CA ALA A 47 -10.65 4.94 6.85
C ALA A 47 -10.78 3.71 5.93
N ILE A 48 -11.05 2.54 6.51
CA ILE A 48 -11.30 1.29 5.77
C ILE A 48 -12.53 1.46 4.88
N ASP A 49 -13.64 1.92 5.44
CA ASP A 49 -14.90 2.14 4.71
C ASP A 49 -14.72 3.17 3.59
N ALA A 50 -13.95 4.23 3.81
CA ALA A 50 -13.68 5.24 2.79
C ALA A 50 -12.84 4.67 1.63
N VAL A 51 -11.83 3.85 1.93
CA VAL A 51 -11.02 3.19 0.89
C VAL A 51 -11.85 2.14 0.14
N GLU A 52 -12.64 1.31 0.84
CA GLU A 52 -13.55 0.35 0.20
C GLU A 52 -14.51 1.04 -0.76
N ASN A 53 -15.23 2.05 -0.28
CA ASN A 53 -16.18 2.78 -1.11
C ASN A 53 -15.52 3.42 -2.33
N LEU A 54 -14.32 4.00 -2.17
CA LEU A 54 -13.57 4.60 -3.26
C LEU A 54 -13.20 3.58 -4.33
N VAL A 55 -12.73 2.39 -3.91
CA VAL A 55 -12.28 1.34 -4.81
C VAL A 55 -13.45 0.60 -5.47
N GLU A 56 -14.54 0.36 -4.75
CA GLU A 56 -15.73 -0.32 -5.28
C GLU A 56 -16.47 0.53 -6.31
N ASN A 57 -16.72 1.79 -5.99
CA ASN A 57 -17.48 2.69 -6.86
C ASN A 57 -16.68 3.20 -8.06
N GLN A 58 -15.34 3.10 -8.02
CA GLN A 58 -14.46 3.64 -9.06
C GLN A 58 -14.69 5.13 -9.34
N ASP A 59 -15.11 5.84 -8.30
CA ASP A 59 -15.35 7.26 -8.42
C ASP A 59 -14.03 8.05 -8.38
N ARG A 60 -14.02 9.21 -9.04
CA ARG A 60 -12.96 10.19 -8.81
C ARG A 60 -12.87 10.52 -7.33
N GLY A 61 -11.74 10.24 -6.74
CA GLY A 61 -11.53 10.54 -5.33
C GLY A 61 -10.11 10.30 -4.87
N LEU A 62 -9.80 10.89 -3.73
CA LEU A 62 -8.54 10.74 -3.03
C LEU A 62 -8.82 10.42 -1.57
N VAL A 63 -8.23 9.34 -1.09
CA VAL A 63 -8.11 9.06 0.34
C VAL A 63 -6.65 9.21 0.74
N TYR A 64 -6.40 10.07 1.73
CA TYR A 64 -5.08 10.33 2.28
C TYR A 64 -4.98 9.77 3.71
N LEU A 65 -4.07 8.82 3.91
CA LEU A 65 -3.83 8.14 5.17
C LEU A 65 -2.52 8.64 5.79
N TRP A 66 -2.54 9.03 7.06
CA TRP A 66 -1.29 9.40 7.71
C TRP A 66 -1.23 8.90 9.15
N GLY A 67 -0.01 8.69 9.66
CA GLY A 67 0.22 8.18 11.00
C GLY A 67 1.60 7.53 11.14
N GLY A 68 1.89 7.00 12.31
CA GLY A 68 3.14 6.30 12.61
C GLY A 68 3.40 5.09 11.70
N SER A 69 4.62 4.55 11.73
CA SER A 69 5.05 3.44 10.87
C SER A 69 4.18 2.19 11.02
N SER A 70 3.77 1.86 12.24
CA SER A 70 2.98 0.66 12.54
C SER A 70 1.46 0.89 12.56
N ALA A 71 0.97 1.96 11.94
CA ALA A 71 -0.46 2.30 11.92
C ALA A 71 -1.30 1.50 10.91
N GLY A 72 -0.66 0.65 10.09
CA GLY A 72 -1.36 -0.19 9.10
C GLY A 72 -1.64 0.49 7.76
N LYS A 73 -1.03 1.66 7.47
CA LYS A 73 -1.19 2.40 6.20
C LYS A 73 -0.89 1.53 4.98
N THR A 74 0.33 1.01 4.91
CA THR A 74 0.81 0.12 3.84
C THR A 74 -0.11 -1.09 3.66
N HIS A 75 -0.56 -1.69 4.77
CA HIS A 75 -1.48 -2.82 4.73
C HIS A 75 -2.80 -2.46 4.06
N LEU A 76 -3.38 -1.30 4.39
CA LEU A 76 -4.63 -0.83 3.80
C LEU A 76 -4.47 -0.50 2.29
N LEU A 77 -3.35 0.12 1.89
CA LEU A 77 -3.06 0.38 0.47
C LEU A 77 -2.95 -0.93 -0.33
N GLN A 78 -2.21 -1.91 0.20
CA GLN A 78 -2.03 -3.21 -0.45
C GLN A 78 -3.34 -4.00 -0.52
N ALA A 79 -4.17 -3.96 0.53
CA ALA A 79 -5.49 -4.57 0.53
C ALA A 79 -6.42 -3.93 -0.53
N ALA A 80 -6.36 -2.61 -0.71
CA ALA A 80 -7.08 -1.91 -1.77
C ALA A 80 -6.63 -2.36 -3.16
N CYS A 81 -5.31 -2.52 -3.38
CA CYS A 81 -4.77 -3.04 -4.63
C CYS A 81 -5.22 -4.49 -4.88
N ALA A 82 -5.13 -5.37 -3.88
CA ALA A 82 -5.57 -6.76 -3.98
C ALA A 82 -7.06 -6.86 -4.32
N HIS A 83 -7.90 -6.04 -3.68
CA HIS A 83 -9.33 -5.98 -3.97
C HIS A 83 -9.61 -5.53 -5.43
N THR A 84 -8.89 -4.50 -5.89
CA THR A 84 -8.97 -4.01 -7.27
C THR A 84 -8.58 -5.11 -8.27
N ALA A 85 -7.47 -5.80 -8.02
CA ALA A 85 -7.01 -6.92 -8.86
C ALA A 85 -7.99 -8.09 -8.87
N ALA A 86 -8.56 -8.45 -7.71
CA ALA A 86 -9.58 -9.52 -7.60
C ALA A 86 -10.85 -9.21 -8.40
N SER A 87 -11.13 -7.92 -8.66
CA SER A 87 -12.23 -7.45 -9.51
C SER A 87 -11.86 -7.36 -11.00
N ASN A 88 -10.75 -8.00 -11.41
CA ASN A 88 -10.20 -7.98 -12.78
C ASN A 88 -9.90 -6.55 -13.30
N ARG A 89 -9.46 -5.67 -12.40
CA ARG A 89 -9.05 -4.29 -12.68
C ARG A 89 -7.55 -4.16 -12.42
N ARG A 90 -6.92 -3.11 -12.94
CA ARG A 90 -5.47 -2.89 -12.86
C ARG A 90 -5.13 -1.86 -11.78
N PRO A 91 -4.69 -2.26 -10.60
CA PRO A 91 -4.11 -1.34 -9.63
C PRO A 91 -2.64 -1.07 -9.94
N ALA A 92 -2.11 0.07 -9.46
CA ALA A 92 -0.68 0.31 -9.32
C ALA A 92 -0.36 0.64 -7.86
N TYR A 93 0.68 -0.01 -7.33
CA TYR A 93 1.22 0.28 -6.00
C TYR A 93 2.62 0.86 -6.13
N LEU A 94 2.84 2.06 -5.64
CA LEU A 94 4.09 2.80 -5.73
C LEU A 94 4.66 3.06 -4.32
N PRO A 95 5.57 2.18 -3.81
CA PRO A 95 6.22 2.35 -2.51
C PRO A 95 7.40 3.32 -2.64
N LEU A 96 7.20 4.60 -2.33
CA LEU A 96 8.22 5.64 -2.52
C LEU A 96 9.41 5.53 -1.58
N SER A 97 9.26 4.91 -0.42
CA SER A 97 10.39 4.61 0.48
C SER A 97 11.49 3.75 -0.18
N ARG A 98 11.13 2.99 -1.22
CA ARG A 98 12.05 2.15 -2.00
C ARG A 98 12.30 2.71 -3.39
N ALA A 99 11.24 3.20 -4.04
CA ALA A 99 11.29 3.64 -5.42
C ALA A 99 12.28 4.79 -5.64
N LYS A 100 12.38 5.72 -4.70
CA LYS A 100 13.27 6.88 -4.84
C LYS A 100 14.76 6.53 -4.96
N ASP A 101 15.18 5.42 -4.35
CA ASP A 101 16.58 4.99 -4.31
C ASP A 101 16.91 3.92 -5.37
N GLU A 102 15.90 3.17 -5.81
CA GLU A 102 16.06 1.99 -6.68
C GLU A 102 15.58 2.21 -8.11
N LEU A 103 14.73 3.20 -8.35
CA LEU A 103 14.03 3.43 -9.62
C LEU A 103 14.18 4.86 -10.10
N ASP A 104 14.07 5.05 -11.41
CA ASP A 104 13.99 6.37 -12.02
C ASP A 104 12.55 6.92 -11.96
N VAL A 105 12.42 8.25 -12.01
CA VAL A 105 11.11 8.93 -11.96
C VAL A 105 10.18 8.55 -13.11
N GLU A 106 10.73 8.04 -14.21
CA GLU A 106 10.02 7.52 -15.37
C GLU A 106 9.12 6.33 -15.04
N ILE A 107 9.27 5.73 -13.83
CA ILE A 107 8.31 4.71 -13.34
C ILE A 107 6.89 5.25 -13.25
N CYS A 108 6.72 6.55 -13.11
CA CYS A 108 5.40 7.20 -13.10
C CYS A 108 4.73 7.18 -14.49
N ASP A 109 5.52 7.04 -15.56
CA ASP A 109 5.01 7.04 -16.93
C ASP A 109 4.28 5.72 -17.23
N GLY A 110 3.06 5.82 -17.75
CA GLY A 110 2.21 4.66 -18.05
C GLY A 110 1.36 4.19 -16.89
N LEU A 111 1.45 4.82 -15.71
CA LEU A 111 0.56 4.53 -14.59
C LEU A 111 -0.79 5.26 -14.67
N GLU A 112 -0.95 6.21 -15.60
CA GLU A 112 -2.20 6.95 -15.80
C GLU A 112 -3.37 6.07 -16.30
N ASP A 113 -3.07 4.89 -16.85
CA ASP A 113 -4.07 3.96 -17.38
C ASP A 113 -4.57 2.94 -16.34
N VAL A 114 -4.09 2.99 -15.10
CA VAL A 114 -4.53 2.04 -14.07
C VAL A 114 -5.89 2.42 -13.48
N ASP A 115 -6.57 1.43 -12.88
CA ASP A 115 -7.89 1.61 -12.29
C ASP A 115 -7.84 2.06 -10.81
N LEU A 116 -6.67 1.95 -10.18
CA LEU A 116 -6.36 2.46 -8.85
C LEU A 116 -4.88 2.82 -8.77
N LEU A 117 -4.57 4.00 -8.26
CA LEU A 117 -3.21 4.39 -7.90
C LEU A 117 -3.06 4.44 -6.38
N ALA A 118 -2.22 3.58 -5.83
CA ALA A 118 -1.84 3.56 -4.43
C ALA A 118 -0.40 4.04 -4.26
N ILE A 119 -0.20 5.20 -3.63
CA ILE A 119 1.13 5.81 -3.39
C ILE A 119 1.46 5.67 -1.91
N ASP A 120 2.49 4.91 -1.59
CA ASP A 120 2.88 4.67 -0.20
C ASP A 120 4.10 5.51 0.19
N ASP A 121 4.07 6.06 1.40
CA ASP A 121 5.12 6.86 2.01
C ASP A 121 5.53 8.11 1.19
N VAL A 122 4.54 8.89 0.72
CA VAL A 122 4.78 10.06 -0.13
C VAL A 122 5.69 11.12 0.49
N HIS A 123 5.85 11.14 1.80
CA HIS A 123 6.76 12.04 2.52
C HIS A 123 8.24 11.78 2.21
N GLU A 124 8.58 10.59 1.74
CA GLU A 124 9.95 10.17 1.42
C GLU A 124 10.57 10.93 0.24
N ILE A 125 9.74 11.48 -0.65
CA ILE A 125 10.21 12.28 -1.78
C ILE A 125 10.19 13.80 -1.50
N SER A 126 9.94 14.20 -0.25
CA SER A 126 9.94 15.63 0.10
C SER A 126 11.31 16.25 -0.19
N GLY A 127 11.32 17.27 -1.04
CA GLY A 127 12.55 17.95 -1.47
C GLY A 127 13.19 17.36 -2.73
N GLU A 128 12.68 16.26 -3.27
CA GLU A 128 13.15 15.65 -4.52
C GLU A 128 12.31 16.20 -5.70
N HIS A 129 12.83 17.25 -6.32
CA HIS A 129 12.08 18.03 -7.32
C HIS A 129 11.51 17.20 -8.46
N ASP A 130 12.30 16.26 -8.99
CA ASP A 130 11.90 15.46 -10.15
C ASP A 130 10.79 14.46 -9.78
N TRP A 131 10.88 13.85 -8.61
CA TRP A 131 9.83 13.00 -8.05
C TRP A 131 8.54 13.78 -7.76
N GLU A 132 8.66 14.97 -7.16
CA GLU A 132 7.50 15.82 -6.90
C GLU A 132 6.80 16.25 -8.19
N ALA A 133 7.57 16.59 -9.24
CA ALA A 133 7.03 16.98 -10.53
C ALA A 133 6.34 15.82 -11.25
N SER A 134 6.96 14.62 -11.25
CA SER A 134 6.39 13.41 -11.87
C SER A 134 5.13 12.97 -11.16
N LEU A 135 5.11 12.95 -9.82
CA LEU A 135 3.90 12.64 -9.06
C LEU A 135 2.78 13.67 -9.25
N PHE A 136 3.12 14.95 -9.38
CA PHE A 136 2.13 15.98 -9.67
C PHE A 136 1.49 15.77 -11.05
N ALA A 137 2.30 15.43 -12.07
CA ALA A 137 1.80 15.12 -13.40
C ALA A 137 0.87 13.88 -13.39
N LEU A 138 1.34 12.78 -12.78
CA LEU A 138 0.58 11.54 -12.64
C LEU A 138 -0.73 11.76 -11.88
N PHE A 139 -0.69 12.50 -10.76
CA PHE A 139 -1.89 12.85 -10.01
C PHE A 139 -2.93 13.54 -10.87
N ASN A 140 -2.52 14.55 -11.68
CA ASN A 140 -3.43 15.29 -12.55
C ASN A 140 -4.04 14.36 -13.61
N LEU A 141 -3.24 13.50 -14.25
CA LEU A 141 -3.73 12.55 -15.25
C LEU A 141 -4.77 11.59 -14.65
N MET A 142 -4.49 10.99 -13.50
CA MET A 142 -5.42 10.11 -12.78
C MET A 142 -6.71 10.85 -12.38
N TRP A 143 -6.56 12.06 -11.85
CA TRP A 143 -7.69 12.89 -11.42
C TRP A 143 -8.59 13.29 -12.57
N ASP A 144 -8.01 13.71 -13.69
CA ASP A 144 -8.75 14.10 -14.91
C ASP A 144 -9.42 12.91 -15.60
N ALA A 145 -8.79 11.72 -15.51
CA ALA A 145 -9.38 10.47 -15.94
C ALA A 145 -10.50 9.95 -15.01
N GLY A 146 -10.73 10.61 -13.87
CA GLY A 146 -11.74 10.19 -12.90
C GLY A 146 -11.37 8.94 -12.11
N ARG A 147 -10.07 8.64 -11.95
CA ARG A 147 -9.57 7.42 -11.31
C ARG A 147 -9.34 7.62 -9.81
N PRO A 148 -9.57 6.58 -8.99
CA PRO A 148 -9.31 6.61 -7.55
C PRO A 148 -7.81 6.65 -7.22
N ILE A 149 -7.47 7.42 -6.18
CA ILE A 149 -6.12 7.55 -5.67
C ILE A 149 -6.14 7.32 -4.16
N VAL A 150 -5.23 6.49 -3.65
CA VAL A 150 -4.99 6.32 -2.21
C VAL A 150 -3.54 6.66 -1.90
N VAL A 151 -3.31 7.52 -0.92
CA VAL A 151 -1.97 8.02 -0.58
C VAL A 151 -1.69 7.77 0.89
N SER A 152 -0.46 7.37 1.23
CA SER A 152 0.00 7.32 2.61
C SER A 152 1.17 8.25 2.90
N ALA A 153 1.28 8.69 4.15
CA ALA A 153 2.40 9.45 4.67
C ALA A 153 2.59 9.27 6.19
N ASP A 154 3.67 9.81 6.73
CA ASP A 154 3.89 9.90 8.18
C ASP A 154 3.14 11.07 8.84
N ARG A 155 2.72 12.07 8.03
CA ARG A 155 2.12 13.33 8.49
C ARG A 155 0.99 13.81 7.59
N ALA A 156 0.16 14.73 8.11
CA ALA A 156 -0.94 15.34 7.36
C ALA A 156 -0.44 16.15 6.15
N PRO A 157 -1.25 16.28 5.06
CA PRO A 157 -0.85 16.98 3.84
C PRO A 157 -0.28 18.37 4.08
N ALA A 158 -0.88 19.14 5.00
CA ALA A 158 -0.45 20.49 5.34
C ALA A 158 0.97 20.57 5.94
N ARG A 159 1.52 19.45 6.44
CA ARG A 159 2.85 19.35 7.06
C ARG A 159 3.90 18.74 6.13
N LEU A 160 3.55 18.36 4.90
CA LEU A 160 4.51 17.93 3.90
C LEU A 160 5.38 19.09 3.43
N GLU A 161 6.68 18.86 3.39
CA GLU A 161 7.68 19.88 3.04
C GLU A 161 8.10 19.75 1.57
N PHE A 162 7.11 19.72 0.66
CA PHE A 162 7.36 19.68 -0.77
C PHE A 162 7.88 21.03 -1.29
N LYS A 163 8.83 20.98 -2.21
CA LYS A 163 9.28 22.13 -3.00
C LYS A 163 8.19 22.61 -3.96
N LEU A 164 7.32 21.68 -4.41
CA LEU A 164 6.19 21.96 -5.28
C LEU A 164 4.90 22.14 -4.44
N PRO A 165 4.47 23.38 -4.13
CA PRO A 165 3.29 23.64 -3.29
C PRO A 165 2.01 23.07 -3.89
N ASP A 166 1.94 22.96 -5.21
CA ASP A 166 0.77 22.46 -5.93
C ASP A 166 0.53 20.98 -5.63
N LEU A 167 1.57 20.15 -5.54
CA LEU A 167 1.43 18.74 -5.15
C LEU A 167 0.85 18.59 -3.74
N ARG A 168 1.34 19.41 -2.79
CA ARG A 168 0.79 19.45 -1.44
C ARG A 168 -0.69 19.84 -1.43
N SER A 169 -1.05 20.83 -2.26
CA SER A 169 -2.45 21.27 -2.42
C SER A 169 -3.33 20.15 -2.97
N ARG A 170 -2.85 19.37 -3.93
CA ARG A 170 -3.56 18.20 -4.48
C ARG A 170 -3.87 17.16 -3.42
N PHE A 171 -2.90 16.81 -2.58
CA PHE A 171 -3.12 15.84 -1.50
C PHE A 171 -4.10 16.31 -0.42
N ALA A 172 -4.33 17.63 -0.32
CA ALA A 172 -5.35 18.19 0.56
C ALA A 172 -6.79 18.14 -0.01
N TRP A 173 -6.98 17.74 -1.28
CA TRP A 173 -8.33 17.66 -1.88
C TRP A 173 -9.14 16.45 -1.40
N GLY A 174 -8.48 15.42 -0.90
CA GLY A 174 -9.10 14.17 -0.49
C GLY A 174 -9.61 14.16 0.93
N ILE A 175 -10.26 13.05 1.26
CA ILE A 175 -10.61 12.75 2.65
C ILE A 175 -9.34 12.30 3.38
N THR A 176 -9.05 12.92 4.52
CA THR A 176 -7.81 12.67 5.26
C THR A 176 -8.10 11.95 6.57
N PHE A 177 -7.42 10.82 6.79
CA PHE A 177 -7.53 10.03 8.02
C PHE A 177 -6.19 9.96 8.75
N ASN A 178 -6.23 10.19 10.06
CA ASN A 178 -5.11 9.90 10.96
C ASN A 178 -5.26 8.48 11.50
N LEU A 179 -4.38 7.59 11.06
CA LEU A 179 -4.31 6.23 11.57
C LEU A 179 -3.43 6.21 12.83
N ARG A 180 -4.01 5.78 13.95
CA ARG A 180 -3.27 5.61 15.20
C ARG A 180 -2.49 4.31 15.18
N GLU A 181 -1.38 4.26 15.90
CA GLU A 181 -0.65 3.01 16.07
C GLU A 181 -1.54 1.99 16.78
N MET A 182 -1.49 0.76 16.29
CA MET A 182 -2.20 -0.37 16.91
C MET A 182 -1.47 -0.80 18.18
N ASP A 183 -2.22 -1.08 19.22
CA ASP A 183 -1.69 -1.75 20.40
C ASP A 183 -1.41 -3.25 20.13
N ASP A 184 -0.76 -3.93 21.07
CA ASP A 184 -0.37 -5.32 20.88
C ASP A 184 -1.58 -6.27 20.76
N ALA A 185 -2.71 -5.94 21.39
CA ALA A 185 -3.94 -6.72 21.28
C ALA A 185 -4.54 -6.59 19.87
N GLN A 186 -4.56 -5.38 19.31
CA GLN A 186 -5.04 -5.10 17.95
C GLN A 186 -4.14 -5.74 16.88
N LYS A 187 -2.81 -5.69 17.08
CA LYS A 187 -1.86 -6.39 16.20
C LYS A 187 -2.09 -7.89 16.22
N LEU A 188 -2.34 -8.48 17.39
CA LEU A 188 -2.66 -9.88 17.53
C LEU A 188 -3.94 -10.25 16.76
N GLU A 189 -5.00 -9.44 16.86
CA GLU A 189 -6.23 -9.65 16.11
C GLU A 189 -5.99 -9.66 14.59
N VAL A 190 -5.18 -8.72 14.09
CA VAL A 190 -4.80 -8.67 12.66
C VAL A 190 -4.02 -9.92 12.25
N MET A 191 -3.03 -10.34 13.03
CA MET A 191 -2.26 -11.55 12.77
C MET A 191 -3.14 -12.80 12.75
N GLN A 192 -4.09 -12.91 13.67
CA GLN A 192 -5.05 -14.03 13.73
C GLN A 192 -6.03 -14.00 12.55
N ALA A 193 -6.48 -12.82 12.11
CA ALA A 193 -7.30 -12.70 10.92
C ALA A 193 -6.52 -13.14 9.67
N HIS A 194 -5.27 -12.70 9.54
CA HIS A 194 -4.39 -13.07 8.44
C HIS A 194 -4.08 -14.58 8.40
N ALA A 195 -3.92 -15.23 9.56
CA ALA A 195 -3.76 -16.69 9.65
C ALA A 195 -5.03 -17.43 9.20
N ARG A 196 -6.21 -16.97 9.63
CA ARG A 196 -7.49 -17.55 9.21
C ARG A 196 -7.74 -17.46 7.71
N ASP A 197 -7.36 -16.35 7.08
CA ASP A 197 -7.44 -16.18 5.62
C ASP A 197 -6.57 -17.19 4.87
N ARG A 198 -5.49 -17.65 5.50
CA ARG A 198 -4.59 -18.71 5.02
C ARG A 198 -5.02 -20.13 5.41
N GLY A 199 -6.12 -20.26 6.14
CA GLY A 199 -6.71 -21.55 6.49
C GLY A 199 -6.18 -22.20 7.77
N PHE A 200 -5.45 -21.45 8.62
CA PHE A 200 -4.99 -21.97 9.92
C PHE A 200 -5.29 -21.00 11.07
N ASP A 201 -5.31 -21.54 12.30
CA ASP A 201 -5.49 -20.73 13.51
C ASP A 201 -4.12 -20.38 14.13
N LEU A 202 -3.91 -19.10 14.40
CA LEU A 202 -2.74 -18.63 15.15
C LEU A 202 -3.06 -18.60 16.64
N PRO A 203 -2.44 -19.48 17.47
CA PRO A 203 -2.63 -19.43 18.91
C PRO A 203 -2.21 -18.08 19.49
N THR A 204 -2.96 -17.59 20.48
CA THR A 204 -2.69 -16.30 21.14
C THR A 204 -1.25 -16.23 21.68
N GLU A 205 -0.77 -17.30 22.30
CA GLU A 205 0.59 -17.38 22.86
C GLU A 205 1.66 -17.24 21.77
N THR A 206 1.46 -17.87 20.63
CA THR A 206 2.37 -17.76 19.47
C THR A 206 2.38 -16.35 18.90
N GLY A 207 1.20 -15.72 18.75
CA GLY A 207 1.10 -14.36 18.28
C GLY A 207 1.75 -13.35 19.22
N GLN A 208 1.52 -13.48 20.53
CA GLN A 208 2.16 -12.67 21.55
C GLN A 208 3.69 -12.84 21.55
N PHE A 209 4.17 -14.07 21.44
CA PHE A 209 5.60 -14.36 21.32
C PHE A 209 6.24 -13.65 20.12
N LEU A 210 5.57 -13.64 18.98
CA LEU A 210 6.05 -12.93 17.79
C LEU A 210 6.12 -11.41 18.04
N ILE A 211 5.06 -10.80 18.60
CA ILE A 211 5.00 -9.36 18.88
C ILE A 211 6.13 -8.93 19.85
N GLU A 212 6.50 -9.78 20.82
CA GLU A 212 7.56 -9.50 21.78
C GLU A 212 8.98 -9.65 21.20
N ARG A 213 9.17 -10.51 20.20
CA ARG A 213 10.49 -10.95 19.73
C ARG A 213 10.89 -10.43 18.36
N THR A 214 9.96 -9.80 17.64
CA THR A 214 10.20 -9.29 16.28
C THR A 214 9.97 -7.78 16.24
N PRO A 215 10.42 -7.11 15.18
CA PRO A 215 10.03 -5.72 14.94
C PRO A 215 8.51 -5.59 14.97
N ARG A 216 8.03 -4.54 15.64
CA ARG A 216 6.58 -4.33 15.87
C ARG A 216 5.85 -3.76 14.66
N ASP A 217 6.48 -3.81 13.50
CA ASP A 217 5.85 -3.45 12.23
C ASP A 217 4.82 -4.51 11.82
N LEU A 218 3.62 -4.06 11.46
CA LEU A 218 2.51 -4.96 11.14
C LEU A 218 2.78 -5.80 9.89
N GLY A 219 3.43 -5.24 8.88
CA GLY A 219 3.80 -5.95 7.66
C GLY A 219 4.77 -7.09 7.93
N GLU A 220 5.80 -6.84 8.76
CA GLU A 220 6.73 -7.87 9.18
C GLU A 220 6.03 -8.97 10.00
N LEU A 221 5.17 -8.59 10.96
CA LEU A 221 4.40 -9.55 11.75
C LEU A 221 3.53 -10.45 10.86
N CYS A 222 2.84 -9.88 9.87
CA CYS A 222 2.05 -10.65 8.90
C CYS A 222 2.93 -11.54 8.02
N SER A 223 4.15 -11.10 7.66
CA SER A 223 5.09 -11.94 6.90
C SER A 223 5.57 -13.15 7.71
N TYR A 224 5.77 -13.01 9.02
CA TYR A 224 6.07 -14.16 9.89
C TYR A 224 4.89 -15.14 9.95
N VAL A 225 3.65 -14.65 10.03
CA VAL A 225 2.46 -15.51 9.98
C VAL A 225 2.42 -16.30 8.67
N ALA A 226 2.69 -15.64 7.54
CA ALA A 226 2.76 -16.31 6.24
C ALA A 226 3.84 -17.40 6.17
N ARG A 227 5.01 -17.17 6.79
CA ARG A 227 6.10 -18.17 6.87
C ARG A 227 5.76 -19.36 7.76
N LEU A 228 4.96 -19.18 8.81
CA LEU A 228 4.49 -20.29 9.66
C LEU A 228 3.58 -21.25 8.89
N ASP A 229 2.74 -20.75 7.99
CA ASP A 229 1.91 -21.55 7.10
C ASP A 229 2.76 -22.49 6.23
N HIS A 230 3.80 -21.97 5.59
CA HIS A 230 4.73 -22.77 4.78
C HIS A 230 5.55 -23.79 5.57
N ALA A 231 5.73 -23.60 6.88
CA ALA A 231 6.49 -24.51 7.72
C ALA A 231 5.63 -25.62 8.33
N SER A 232 4.30 -25.51 8.27
CA SER A 232 3.33 -26.50 8.82
C SER A 232 2.85 -27.51 7.76
N LEU A 233 3.24 -27.35 6.51
CA LEU A 233 3.01 -28.29 5.40
C LEU A 233 4.20 -29.24 5.22
#